data_6cd22ef87d1f4905d60e411f155975d3
#
_entry.id   6cd22ef87d1f4905d60e411f155975d3
#
_cell.length_a   1.000
_cell.length_b   1.000
_cell.length_c   1.000
_cell.angle_alpha   90.00
_cell.angle_beta   90.00
_cell.angle_gamma   90.00
#
_symmetry.space_group_name_H-M   'P 1'
#
loop_
_entity.id
_entity.type
_entity.pdbx_description
1 polymer ?
#
loop_
_entity_poly.entity_id
_entity_poly.type
_entity_poly.pdbx_seq_one_letter_code
_entity_poly.pdbx_strand_id
1 'polypeptide(L)'
;MFNWDRLQYDAEKIVNYLSERFSNFPYDSIIAIGHLNAYINNEKYVIGLHKEKIGIVFSYKYEDEKGSIDKFVSRVKKEIVHEIGHTLGLNDCSTPSCVMNKVNSVEDIDKKGYVFCPKCTALLLNINNKG
;
A
#
# COMPACT_ATOMS: atom_id res chain seq x y z
N MET A 1 -6.51 -3.77 18.71
CA MET A 1 -6.47 -3.57 17.23
C MET A 1 -7.70 -4.11 16.52
N PHE A 2 -8.32 -5.15 17.06
CA PHE A 2 -9.54 -5.69 16.46
C PHE A 2 -10.78 -4.99 17.02
N ASN A 3 -11.64 -4.51 16.13
CA ASN A 3 -12.90 -3.85 16.49
C ASN A 3 -14.04 -4.87 16.36
N TRP A 4 -14.59 -5.31 17.49
CA TRP A 4 -15.62 -6.34 17.52
C TRP A 4 -16.95 -5.88 16.93
N ASP A 5 -17.27 -4.58 17.00
CA ASP A 5 -18.51 -4.05 16.42
C ASP A 5 -18.45 -4.05 14.90
N ARG A 6 -17.28 -3.84 14.32
CA ARG A 6 -17.06 -3.83 12.88
C ARG A 6 -16.61 -5.18 12.34
N LEU A 7 -16.14 -6.08 13.20
CA LEU A 7 -15.45 -7.32 12.82
C LEU A 7 -14.28 -7.05 11.87
N GLN A 8 -13.53 -6.01 12.17
CA GLN A 8 -12.41 -5.55 11.38
C GLN A 8 -11.26 -5.11 12.28
N TYR A 9 -10.07 -5.08 11.73
CA TYR A 9 -8.87 -4.56 12.39
C TYR A 9 -8.72 -3.06 12.14
N ASP A 10 -8.31 -2.31 13.16
CA ASP A 10 -8.00 -0.89 13.05
C ASP A 10 -6.63 -0.71 12.41
N ALA A 11 -6.60 -0.29 11.14
CA ALA A 11 -5.37 -0.17 10.37
C ALA A 11 -4.44 0.90 10.93
N GLU A 12 -4.97 2.00 11.45
CA GLU A 12 -4.14 3.07 12.03
C GLU A 12 -3.38 2.57 13.25
N LYS A 13 -4.02 1.79 14.11
CA LYS A 13 -3.35 1.20 15.29
C LYS A 13 -2.26 0.22 14.87
N ILE A 14 -2.49 -0.55 13.82
CA ILE A 14 -1.50 -1.51 13.31
C ILE A 14 -0.28 -0.75 12.77
N VAL A 15 -0.47 0.26 11.91
CA VAL A 15 0.66 0.99 11.34
C VAL A 15 1.45 1.75 12.40
N ASN A 16 0.77 2.30 13.40
CA ASN A 16 1.45 2.97 14.51
C ASN A 16 2.31 2.00 15.32
N TYR A 17 1.78 0.82 15.61
CA TYR A 17 2.52 -0.22 16.31
C TYR A 17 3.79 -0.63 15.53
N LEU A 18 3.65 -0.88 14.24
CA LEU A 18 4.77 -1.28 13.39
C LEU A 18 5.80 -0.15 13.26
N SER A 19 5.34 1.08 13.13
CA SER A 19 6.22 2.24 13.03
C SER A 19 7.07 2.38 14.29
N GLU A 20 6.48 2.25 15.47
CA GLU A 20 7.22 2.29 16.74
C GLU A 20 8.22 1.15 16.86
N ARG A 21 7.81 -0.07 16.49
CA ARG A 21 8.64 -1.25 16.66
C ARG A 21 9.82 -1.30 15.70
N PHE A 22 9.65 -0.81 14.48
CA PHE A 22 10.65 -0.93 13.43
C PHE A 22 11.32 0.39 13.04
N SER A 23 11.07 1.48 13.77
CA SER A 23 11.63 2.79 13.44
C SER A 23 13.16 2.83 13.43
N ASN A 24 13.80 2.00 14.25
CA ASN A 24 15.27 1.96 14.37
C ASN A 24 15.94 0.95 13.42
N PHE A 25 15.16 0.23 12.62
CA PHE A 25 15.73 -0.71 11.67
C PHE A 25 16.43 0.04 10.54
N PRO A 26 17.59 -0.46 10.06
CA PRO A 26 18.45 0.26 9.11
C PRO A 26 18.00 0.11 7.66
N TYR A 27 16.69 0.06 7.40
CA TYR A 27 16.13 -0.04 6.06
C TYR A 27 15.44 1.25 5.66
N ASP A 28 15.45 1.56 4.38
CA ASP A 28 14.78 2.75 3.83
C ASP A 28 13.27 2.55 3.71
N SER A 29 12.85 1.30 3.55
CA SER A 29 11.44 0.94 3.35
C SER A 29 11.20 -0.43 3.94
N ILE A 30 10.11 -0.55 4.70
CA ILE A 30 9.67 -1.83 5.28
C ILE A 30 8.20 -2.00 4.90
N ILE A 31 7.88 -3.09 4.23
CA ILE A 31 6.51 -3.38 3.81
C ILE A 31 6.00 -4.62 4.54
N ALA A 32 4.89 -4.46 5.24
CA ALA A 32 4.18 -5.57 5.86
C ALA A 32 3.00 -5.97 4.98
N ILE A 33 2.72 -7.25 4.93
CA ILE A 33 1.56 -7.77 4.21
C ILE A 33 0.71 -8.54 5.21
N GLY A 34 -0.57 -8.20 5.29
CA GLY A 34 -1.50 -8.89 6.16
C GLY A 34 -2.79 -9.23 5.43
N HIS A 35 -3.23 -10.46 5.52
CA HIS A 35 -4.52 -10.88 4.96
C HIS A 35 -5.61 -10.60 5.99
N LEU A 36 -5.83 -9.33 6.28
CA LEU A 36 -6.73 -8.85 7.32
C LEU A 36 -7.78 -7.94 6.70
N ASN A 37 -9.02 -8.07 7.19
CA ASN A 37 -10.07 -7.13 6.89
C ASN A 37 -9.89 -5.92 7.81
N ALA A 38 -9.37 -4.83 7.27
CA ALA A 38 -9.00 -3.65 8.03
C ALA A 38 -9.79 -2.43 7.58
N TYR A 39 -9.93 -1.46 8.48
CA TYR A 39 -10.59 -0.19 8.21
C TYR A 39 -9.74 0.97 8.72
N ILE A 40 -10.00 2.15 8.21
CA ILE A 40 -9.44 3.40 8.73
C ILE A 40 -10.56 4.45 8.78
N ASN A 41 -10.65 5.14 9.92
CA ASN A 41 -11.67 6.18 10.15
C ASN A 41 -13.09 5.64 9.86
N ASN A 42 -13.85 6.34 9.03
CA ASN A 42 -15.22 5.95 8.66
C ASN A 42 -15.30 5.16 7.35
N GLU A 43 -14.17 4.81 6.77
CA GLU A 43 -14.14 4.04 5.54
C GLU A 43 -14.60 2.60 5.78
N LYS A 44 -15.20 1.99 4.77
CA LYS A 44 -15.67 0.60 4.88
C LYS A 44 -14.51 -0.38 5.00
N TYR A 45 -13.43 -0.12 4.30
CA TYR A 45 -12.20 -0.91 4.36
C TYR A 45 -11.03 -0.08 3.84
N VAL A 46 -9.82 -0.55 4.13
CA VAL A 46 -8.59 0.03 3.61
C VAL A 46 -7.76 -1.08 2.94
N ILE A 47 -7.12 -0.77 1.84
CA ILE A 47 -6.36 -1.74 1.05
C ILE A 47 -4.85 -1.60 1.24
N GLY A 48 -4.41 -0.45 1.73
CA GLY A 48 -3.01 -0.19 2.02
C GLY A 48 -2.87 1.09 2.82
N LEU A 49 -1.77 1.21 3.53
CA LEU A 49 -1.51 2.36 4.39
C LEU A 49 -0.01 2.50 4.56
N HIS A 50 0.47 3.72 4.80
CA HIS A 50 1.87 3.95 5.10
C HIS A 50 2.03 4.99 6.19
N LYS A 51 3.16 4.91 6.89
CA LYS A 51 3.59 5.90 7.86
C LYS A 51 5.11 5.91 7.85
N GLU A 52 5.70 7.05 7.48
CA GLU A 52 7.16 7.17 7.37
C GLU A 52 7.71 6.08 6.42
N LYS A 53 8.63 5.23 6.89
CA LYS A 53 9.22 4.16 6.09
C LYS A 53 8.48 2.83 6.15
N ILE A 54 7.34 2.78 6.85
CA ILE A 54 6.53 1.58 6.99
C ILE A 54 5.33 1.66 6.05
N GLY A 55 5.15 0.64 5.23
CA GLY A 55 3.95 0.46 4.45
C GLY A 55 3.28 -0.86 4.79
N ILE A 56 1.96 -0.93 4.65
CA ILE A 56 1.20 -2.15 4.87
C ILE A 56 0.25 -2.36 3.70
N VAL A 57 0.18 -3.61 3.23
CA VAL A 57 -0.81 -4.04 2.25
C VAL A 57 -1.78 -4.98 2.96
N PHE A 58 -3.06 -4.64 2.94
CA PHE A 58 -4.14 -5.44 3.51
C PHE A 58 -4.84 -6.19 2.38
N SER A 59 -4.51 -7.45 2.20
CA SER A 59 -4.91 -8.22 1.02
C SER A 59 -6.28 -8.89 1.11
N TYR A 60 -6.99 -8.74 2.22
CA TYR A 60 -8.27 -9.45 2.43
C TYR A 60 -9.31 -9.19 1.33
N LYS A 61 -9.41 -7.95 0.86
CA LYS A 61 -10.36 -7.55 -0.19
C LYS A 61 -9.84 -7.76 -1.61
N TYR A 62 -8.62 -8.29 -1.77
CA TYR A 62 -7.98 -8.42 -3.08
C TYR A 62 -8.43 -9.65 -3.86
N GLU A 63 -9.14 -10.57 -3.22
CA GLU A 63 -9.60 -11.78 -3.87
C GLU A 63 -10.54 -11.44 -5.03
N ASP A 64 -10.36 -12.13 -6.16
CA ASP A 64 -11.23 -12.00 -7.32
C ASP A 64 -12.52 -12.79 -7.09
N GLU A 65 -13.65 -12.23 -7.50
CA GLU A 65 -14.95 -12.89 -7.39
C GLU A 65 -15.00 -14.24 -8.10
N LYS A 66 -14.23 -14.37 -9.18
CA LYS A 66 -14.14 -15.60 -9.96
C LYS A 66 -13.03 -16.55 -9.48
N GLY A 67 -12.35 -16.19 -8.39
CA GLY A 67 -11.30 -17.01 -7.79
C GLY A 67 -9.98 -17.02 -8.55
N SER A 68 -9.70 -16.01 -9.37
CA SER A 68 -8.42 -15.94 -10.10
C SER A 68 -7.27 -15.63 -9.16
N ILE A 69 -6.36 -16.60 -9.00
CA ILE A 69 -5.14 -16.45 -8.22
C ILE A 69 -4.20 -15.44 -8.88
N ASP A 70 -4.09 -15.46 -10.21
CA ASP A 70 -3.24 -14.54 -10.94
C ASP A 70 -3.66 -13.09 -10.70
N LYS A 71 -4.96 -12.82 -10.68
CA LYS A 71 -5.47 -11.48 -10.41
C LYS A 71 -5.19 -11.05 -8.97
N PHE A 72 -5.37 -11.94 -8.01
CA PHE A 72 -5.03 -11.68 -6.60
C PHE A 72 -3.56 -11.33 -6.45
N VAL A 73 -2.67 -12.14 -7.02
CA VAL A 73 -1.22 -11.91 -6.94
C VAL A 73 -0.84 -10.60 -7.62
N SER A 74 -1.43 -10.30 -8.78
CA SER A 74 -1.21 -9.04 -9.49
C SER A 74 -1.55 -7.84 -8.62
N ARG A 75 -2.70 -7.87 -7.96
CA ARG A 75 -3.14 -6.79 -7.07
C ARG A 75 -2.19 -6.59 -5.91
N VAL A 76 -1.75 -7.67 -5.27
CA VAL A 76 -0.80 -7.62 -4.15
C VAL A 76 0.52 -6.99 -4.61
N LYS A 77 1.07 -7.45 -5.72
CA LYS A 77 2.33 -6.91 -6.26
C LYS A 77 2.25 -5.42 -6.54
N LYS A 78 1.18 -4.97 -7.19
CA LYS A 78 1.00 -3.55 -7.51
C LYS A 78 0.94 -2.70 -6.26
N GLU A 79 0.22 -3.14 -5.24
CA GLU A 79 0.08 -2.37 -4.01
C GLU A 79 1.34 -2.40 -3.15
N ILE A 80 2.12 -3.48 -3.18
CA ILE A 80 3.44 -3.50 -2.55
C ILE A 80 4.32 -2.41 -3.16
N VAL A 81 4.42 -2.34 -4.49
CA VAL A 81 5.23 -1.32 -5.17
C VAL A 81 4.70 0.08 -4.89
N HIS A 82 3.38 0.25 -4.87
CA HIS A 82 2.72 1.52 -4.53
C HIS A 82 3.14 2.00 -3.13
N GLU A 83 3.05 1.13 -2.14
CA GLU A 83 3.42 1.48 -0.76
C GLU A 83 4.93 1.72 -0.61
N ILE A 84 5.77 0.98 -1.33
CA ILE A 84 7.21 1.28 -1.40
C ILE A 84 7.41 2.71 -1.90
N GLY A 85 6.73 3.10 -2.97
CA GLY A 85 6.81 4.46 -3.49
C GLY A 85 6.49 5.52 -2.43
N HIS A 86 5.42 5.32 -1.68
CA HIS A 86 5.06 6.25 -0.59
C HIS A 86 6.13 6.29 0.51
N THR A 87 6.64 5.14 0.92
CA THR A 87 7.68 5.10 1.97
C THR A 87 8.98 5.75 1.53
N LEU A 88 9.25 5.80 0.23
CA LEU A 88 10.42 6.47 -0.34
C LEU A 88 10.17 7.95 -0.67
N GLY A 89 8.98 8.47 -0.39
CA GLY A 89 8.68 9.89 -0.52
C GLY A 89 7.83 10.28 -1.73
N LEU A 90 7.35 9.33 -2.52
CA LEU A 90 6.45 9.64 -3.63
C LEU A 90 5.03 9.89 -3.15
N ASN A 91 4.35 10.82 -3.78
CA ASN A 91 2.91 11.05 -3.61
C ASN A 91 2.12 10.27 -4.65
N ASP A 92 0.80 10.24 -4.51
CA ASP A 92 -0.08 9.72 -5.54
C ASP A 92 0.18 10.46 -6.85
N CYS A 93 0.09 9.74 -7.96
CA CYS A 93 0.39 10.25 -9.30
C CYS A 93 -0.80 9.98 -10.22
N SER A 94 -1.15 10.97 -11.05
CA SER A 94 -2.29 10.86 -11.97
C SER A 94 -1.88 10.45 -13.38
N THR A 95 -0.60 10.20 -13.64
CA THR A 95 -0.15 9.71 -14.95
C THR A 95 -0.79 8.36 -15.26
N PRO A 96 -1.39 8.19 -16.45
CA PRO A 96 -2.06 6.93 -16.79
C PRO A 96 -1.14 5.72 -16.60
N SER A 97 -1.68 4.67 -15.99
CA SER A 97 -1.02 3.39 -15.76
C SER A 97 0.17 3.41 -14.77
N CYS A 98 0.50 4.55 -14.17
CA CYS A 98 1.54 4.60 -13.14
C CYS A 98 1.10 3.80 -11.91
N VAL A 99 2.01 3.01 -11.34
CA VAL A 99 1.70 2.24 -10.13
C VAL A 99 1.34 3.16 -8.94
N MET A 100 1.75 4.42 -8.98
CA MET A 100 1.41 5.40 -7.95
C MET A 100 0.02 6.01 -8.12
N ASN A 101 -0.78 5.57 -9.09
CA ASN A 101 -2.16 6.00 -9.19
C ASN A 101 -2.91 5.66 -7.91
N LYS A 102 -3.64 6.65 -7.39
CA LYS A 102 -4.56 6.43 -6.28
C LYS A 102 -5.70 5.52 -6.73
N VAL A 103 -6.07 4.57 -5.90
CA VAL A 103 -7.21 3.69 -6.16
C VAL A 103 -8.29 3.92 -5.10
N ASN A 104 -9.54 3.89 -5.53
CA ASN A 104 -10.70 4.04 -4.65
C ASN A 104 -11.41 2.71 -4.39
N SER A 105 -11.10 1.69 -5.20
CA SER A 105 -11.63 0.34 -5.06
C SER A 105 -10.57 -0.67 -5.48
N VAL A 106 -10.78 -1.93 -5.09
CA VAL A 106 -9.85 -3.01 -5.45
C VAL A 106 -9.77 -3.19 -6.97
N GLU A 107 -10.89 -3.01 -7.67
CA GLU A 107 -10.95 -3.14 -9.13
C GLU A 107 -10.11 -2.07 -9.84
N ASP A 108 -9.93 -0.91 -9.24
CA ASP A 108 -9.08 0.14 -9.80
C ASP A 108 -7.61 -0.28 -9.85
N ILE A 109 -7.18 -1.20 -8.99
CA ILE A 109 -5.83 -1.72 -9.01
C ILE A 109 -5.53 -2.38 -10.36
N ASP A 110 -6.53 -3.05 -10.94
CA ASP A 110 -6.37 -3.77 -12.20
C ASP A 110 -6.12 -2.83 -13.39
N LYS A 111 -6.47 -1.55 -13.25
CA LYS A 111 -6.35 -0.55 -14.32
C LYS A 111 -4.96 0.06 -14.42
N LYS A 112 -4.12 -0.08 -13.39
CA LYS A 112 -2.76 0.49 -13.40
C LYS A 112 -1.71 -0.59 -13.63
N GLY A 113 -0.48 -0.14 -13.96
CA GLY A 113 0.62 -1.06 -14.20
C GLY A 113 1.41 -1.39 -12.93
N TYR A 114 2.54 -2.06 -13.13
CA TYR A 114 3.43 -2.50 -12.05
C TYR A 114 4.58 -1.55 -11.77
N VAL A 115 4.81 -0.57 -12.65
CA VAL A 115 6.03 0.23 -12.64
C VAL A 115 5.70 1.70 -12.40
N PHE A 116 6.70 2.44 -11.92
CA PHE A 116 6.63 3.89 -11.82
C PHE A 116 6.69 4.51 -13.20
N CYS A 117 5.89 5.56 -13.44
CA CYS A 117 6.00 6.33 -14.68
C CYS A 117 7.35 7.06 -14.73
N PRO A 118 7.75 7.60 -15.90
CA PRO A 118 9.02 8.35 -16.00
C PRO A 118 9.15 9.50 -15.01
N LYS A 119 8.06 10.20 -14.73
CA LYS A 119 8.04 11.29 -13.76
C LYS A 119 8.34 10.79 -12.34
N CYS A 120 7.68 9.73 -11.90
CA CYS A 120 7.92 9.14 -10.57
C CYS A 120 9.32 8.55 -10.48
N THR A 121 9.80 7.90 -11.53
CA THR A 121 11.16 7.38 -11.60
C THR A 121 12.18 8.49 -11.41
N ALA A 122 11.99 9.62 -12.11
CA ALA A 122 12.88 10.78 -11.98
C ALA A 122 12.87 11.34 -10.55
N LEU A 123 11.70 11.40 -9.93
CA LEU A 123 11.57 11.86 -8.54
C LEU A 123 12.33 10.95 -7.58
N LEU A 124 12.24 9.64 -7.75
CA LEU A 124 12.97 8.67 -6.92
C LEU A 124 14.48 8.82 -7.08
N LEU A 125 14.97 9.01 -8.30
CA LEU A 125 16.39 9.22 -8.56
C LEU A 125 16.90 10.50 -7.89
N ASN A 126 16.11 11.56 -7.92
CA ASN A 126 16.43 12.80 -7.21
C ASN A 126 16.51 12.63 -5.71
N ILE A 127 15.58 11.90 -5.13
CA ILE A 127 15.56 11.63 -3.69
C ILE A 127 16.82 10.87 -3.30
N ASN A 128 17.20 9.82 -4.06
CA ASN A 128 18.40 9.04 -3.80
C ASN A 128 19.68 9.87 -3.91
N ASN A 129 19.74 10.80 -4.88
CA ASN A 129 20.92 11.65 -5.09
C ASN A 129 21.10 12.70 -4.00
N LYS A 130 20.03 13.06 -3.29
CA LYS A 130 20.07 14.03 -2.18
C LYS A 130 20.33 13.36 -0.83
N GLY A 131 20.13 12.07 -0.77
CA GLY A 131 20.29 11.29 0.44
C GLY A 131 21.67 10.73 0.58
#